data_fb913650a6659996a758d0a2208909be
#
_entry.id   fb913650a6659996a758d0a2208909be
#
_cell.length_a   1.000
_cell.length_b   1.000
_cell.length_c   1.000
_cell.angle_alpha   90.00
_cell.angle_beta   90.00
_cell.angle_gamma   90.00
#
_symmetry.space_group_name_H-M   'P 1'
#
loop_
_entity.id
_entity.type
_entity.pdbx_description
1 polymer ?
#
loop_
_entity_poly.entity_id
_entity_poly.type
_entity_poly.pdbx_seq_one_letter_code
_entity_poly.pdbx_strand_id
1 'polypeptide(L)'
;MKKLLIVTALLLFAGISFGQILQEGNLVGVHAVKVELKPGVTMDQYINFFNEKMKPAWEKAYKGMEVYPMKAIRGENKSEFGMIVVFKDEAARDKHYNKDGSLSEYGAKVMEEIAPVSQEGEKLGTWTSTYTDWLVL
;
A
#
# COMPACT_ATOMS: atom_id res chain seq x y z
N MET A 1 5.92 -52.47 5.23
CA MET A 1 6.43 -51.21 5.82
C MET A 1 6.69 -50.09 4.80
N LYS A 2 5.96 -50.04 3.69
CA LYS A 2 6.14 -48.99 2.65
C LYS A 2 4.91 -48.05 2.46
N LYS A 3 3.91 -48.13 3.35
CA LYS A 3 2.68 -47.33 3.25
C LYS A 3 2.55 -46.20 4.27
N LEU A 4 3.52 -46.03 5.17
CA LEU A 4 3.47 -45.00 6.21
C LEU A 4 4.21 -43.70 5.87
N LEU A 5 4.96 -43.68 4.78
CA LEU A 5 5.79 -42.51 4.37
C LEU A 5 5.06 -41.50 3.47
N ILE A 6 3.88 -41.85 2.97
CA ILE A 6 3.13 -40.98 2.02
C ILE A 6 2.18 -40.02 2.73
N VAL A 7 1.76 -40.34 3.96
CA VAL A 7 0.82 -39.48 4.72
C VAL A 7 1.51 -38.26 5.36
N THR A 8 2.81 -38.35 5.64
CA THR A 8 3.56 -37.25 6.28
C THR A 8 3.96 -36.14 5.31
N ALA A 9 4.01 -36.42 4.01
CA ALA A 9 4.37 -35.42 3.00
C ALA A 9 3.20 -34.51 2.59
N LEU A 10 1.96 -34.88 2.86
CA LEU A 10 0.78 -34.09 2.50
C LEU A 10 0.40 -33.02 3.53
N LEU A 11 0.97 -33.05 4.72
CA LEU A 11 0.70 -32.08 5.80
C LEU A 11 1.62 -30.86 5.78
N LEU A 12 2.62 -30.82 4.90
CA LEU A 12 3.58 -29.70 4.81
C LEU A 12 3.21 -28.63 3.77
N PHE A 13 2.10 -28.81 3.04
CA PHE A 13 1.64 -27.83 2.02
C PHE A 13 0.41 -27.02 2.45
N ALA A 14 -0.01 -27.06 3.69
CA ALA A 14 -1.13 -26.23 4.19
C ALA A 14 -0.69 -24.87 4.72
N GLY A 15 0.48 -24.38 4.33
CA GLY A 15 0.89 -22.98 4.47
C GLY A 15 0.38 -22.15 3.30
N ILE A 16 -0.90 -22.31 2.93
CA ILE A 16 -1.52 -21.37 1.98
C ILE A 16 -1.65 -20.05 2.74
N SER A 17 -0.84 -19.09 2.32
CA SER A 17 -1.00 -17.68 2.61
C SER A 17 -2.44 -17.29 2.29
N PHE A 18 -3.32 -17.36 3.27
CA PHE A 18 -4.56 -16.61 3.22
C PHE A 18 -4.16 -15.15 3.18
N GLY A 19 -4.58 -14.44 2.14
CA GLY A 19 -4.38 -13.00 2.03
C GLY A 19 -4.67 -12.35 3.37
N GLN A 20 -3.83 -11.41 3.78
CA GLN A 20 -3.92 -10.82 5.12
C GLN A 20 -5.31 -10.23 5.29
N ILE A 21 -6.10 -10.87 6.12
CA ILE A 21 -7.37 -10.31 6.61
C ILE A 21 -6.98 -9.25 7.64
N LEU A 22 -7.61 -8.08 7.57
CA LEU A 22 -7.45 -7.06 8.60
C LEU A 22 -7.67 -7.67 9.98
N GLN A 23 -6.77 -7.40 10.89
CA GLN A 23 -6.78 -7.92 12.26
C GLN A 23 -7.01 -6.77 13.24
N GLU A 24 -7.60 -7.09 14.39
CA GLU A 24 -7.68 -6.15 15.51
C GLU A 24 -6.30 -5.52 15.80
N GLY A 25 -6.28 -4.21 15.95
CA GLY A 25 -5.06 -3.43 16.16
C GLY A 25 -4.36 -2.96 14.88
N ASN A 26 -4.76 -3.42 13.68
CA ASN A 26 -4.26 -2.82 12.46
C ASN A 26 -4.68 -1.36 12.33
N LEU A 27 -3.78 -0.52 11.84
CA LEU A 27 -4.07 0.86 11.47
C LEU A 27 -4.29 0.94 9.95
N VAL A 28 -5.44 1.45 9.55
CA VAL A 28 -5.87 1.51 8.14
C VAL A 28 -6.06 2.96 7.74
N GLY A 29 -5.19 3.47 6.88
CA GLY A 29 -5.35 4.77 6.24
C GLY A 29 -6.19 4.64 4.97
N VAL A 30 -7.34 5.29 4.91
CA VAL A 30 -8.16 5.38 3.70
C VAL A 30 -7.88 6.71 3.03
N HIS A 31 -7.32 6.67 1.83
CA HIS A 31 -6.90 7.83 1.05
C HIS A 31 -7.82 8.06 -0.14
N ALA A 32 -8.43 9.23 -0.22
CA ALA A 32 -9.00 9.76 -1.45
C ALA A 32 -7.93 10.55 -2.18
N VAL A 33 -7.60 10.14 -3.40
CA VAL A 33 -6.46 10.69 -4.15
C VAL A 33 -6.94 11.40 -5.40
N LYS A 34 -6.62 12.69 -5.51
CA LYS A 34 -6.81 13.46 -6.73
C LYS A 34 -5.52 13.44 -7.54
N VAL A 35 -5.60 12.90 -8.76
CA VAL A 35 -4.46 12.84 -9.69
C VAL A 35 -4.65 13.87 -10.79
N GLU A 36 -3.65 14.72 -11.00
CA GLU A 36 -3.54 15.64 -12.13
C GLU A 36 -2.59 15.05 -13.18
N LEU A 37 -3.18 14.41 -14.19
CA LEU A 37 -2.43 13.71 -15.23
C LEU A 37 -1.71 14.67 -16.16
N LYS A 38 -0.54 14.30 -16.64
CA LYS A 38 0.16 15.02 -17.71
C LYS A 38 -0.57 14.85 -19.04
N PRO A 39 -0.42 15.80 -19.99
CA PRO A 39 -1.02 15.71 -21.32
C PRO A 39 -0.70 14.37 -22.00
N GLY A 40 -1.73 13.67 -22.47
CA GLY A 40 -1.60 12.40 -23.16
C GLY A 40 -1.49 11.16 -22.25
N VAL A 41 -1.46 11.34 -20.94
CA VAL A 41 -1.47 10.23 -19.97
C VAL A 41 -2.91 9.92 -19.55
N THR A 42 -3.24 8.64 -19.51
CA THR A 42 -4.54 8.16 -19.02
C THR A 42 -4.46 7.72 -17.55
N MET A 43 -5.60 7.71 -16.85
CA MET A 43 -5.67 7.20 -15.48
C MET A 43 -5.24 5.73 -15.39
N ASP A 44 -5.58 4.91 -16.40
CA ASP A 44 -5.19 3.49 -16.40
C ASP A 44 -3.66 3.33 -16.54
N GLN A 45 -2.98 4.17 -17.32
CA GLN A 45 -1.51 4.19 -17.37
C GLN A 45 -0.89 4.59 -16.04
N TYR A 46 -1.46 5.59 -15.35
CA TYR A 46 -1.01 6.00 -14.03
C TYR A 46 -1.21 4.88 -12.99
N ILE A 47 -2.39 4.23 -12.97
CA ILE A 47 -2.69 3.12 -12.07
C ILE A 47 -1.77 1.92 -12.34
N ASN A 48 -1.50 1.58 -13.60
CA ASN A 48 -0.57 0.51 -13.95
C ASN A 48 0.84 0.81 -13.44
N PHE A 49 1.34 2.03 -13.66
CA PHE A 49 2.62 2.46 -13.10
C PHE A 49 2.65 2.36 -11.57
N PHE A 50 1.58 2.82 -10.91
CA PHE A 50 1.49 2.72 -9.46
C PHE A 50 1.59 1.27 -8.99
N ASN A 51 0.84 0.36 -9.60
CA ASN A 51 0.84 -1.06 -9.25
C ASN A 51 2.18 -1.75 -9.49
N GLU A 52 2.82 -1.45 -10.61
CA GLU A 52 4.02 -2.16 -11.06
C GLU A 52 5.32 -1.59 -10.45
N LYS A 53 5.32 -0.30 -10.13
CA LYS A 53 6.53 0.42 -9.70
C LYS A 53 6.42 1.03 -8.31
N MET A 54 5.43 1.88 -8.07
CA MET A 54 5.35 2.64 -6.82
C MET A 54 4.97 1.75 -5.63
N LYS A 55 3.91 0.95 -5.75
CA LYS A 55 3.47 0.04 -4.69
C LYS A 55 4.60 -0.86 -4.18
N PRO A 56 5.29 -1.65 -5.02
CA PRO A 56 6.36 -2.52 -4.53
C PRO A 56 7.55 -1.74 -3.95
N ALA A 57 7.87 -0.55 -4.46
CA ALA A 57 8.91 0.29 -3.88
C ALA A 57 8.51 0.80 -2.49
N TRP A 58 7.28 1.24 -2.32
CA TRP A 58 6.76 1.68 -1.03
C TRP A 58 6.73 0.54 -0.01
N GLU A 59 6.14 -0.61 -0.34
CA GLU A 59 6.05 -1.76 0.57
C GLU A 59 7.42 -2.31 0.98
N LYS A 60 8.42 -2.18 0.10
CA LYS A 60 9.81 -2.53 0.43
C LYS A 60 10.44 -1.53 1.41
N ALA A 61 10.24 -0.23 1.18
CA ALA A 61 10.87 0.83 1.96
C ALA A 61 10.16 1.04 3.32
N TYR A 62 8.83 1.06 3.32
CA TYR A 62 7.99 1.16 4.52
C TYR A 62 7.71 -0.24 5.09
N LYS A 63 8.66 -0.80 5.83
CA LYS A 63 8.52 -2.13 6.42
C LYS A 63 7.27 -2.25 7.30
N GLY A 64 6.43 -3.22 7.01
CA GLY A 64 5.18 -3.46 7.74
C GLY A 64 4.01 -2.59 7.27
N MET A 65 4.14 -1.96 6.11
CA MET A 65 3.08 -1.28 5.39
C MET A 65 2.64 -2.12 4.18
N GLU A 66 1.35 -2.17 3.93
CA GLU A 66 0.76 -2.71 2.71
C GLU A 66 -0.10 -1.64 2.04
N VAL A 67 -0.08 -1.60 0.71
CA VAL A 67 -0.84 -0.62 -0.07
C VAL A 67 -1.78 -1.31 -1.03
N TYR A 68 -3.04 -0.92 -0.99
CA TYR A 68 -4.10 -1.43 -1.86
C TYR A 68 -4.65 -0.28 -2.70
N PRO A 69 -4.17 -0.09 -3.95
CA PRO A 69 -4.72 0.91 -4.85
C PRO A 69 -6.13 0.53 -5.27
N MET A 70 -6.99 1.53 -5.40
CA MET A 70 -8.40 1.39 -5.71
C MET A 70 -8.82 2.36 -6.80
N LYS A 71 -9.85 1.99 -7.56
CA LYS A 71 -10.55 2.88 -8.50
C LYS A 71 -12.01 2.97 -8.07
N ALA A 72 -12.51 4.17 -7.90
CA ALA A 72 -13.91 4.37 -7.55
C ALA A 72 -14.80 4.02 -8.77
N ILE A 73 -15.74 3.08 -8.56
CA ILE A 73 -16.63 2.61 -9.62
C ILE A 73 -18.05 3.18 -9.50
N ARG A 74 -18.39 3.75 -8.34
CA ARG A 74 -19.71 4.34 -8.03
C ARG A 74 -19.54 5.49 -7.05
N GLY A 75 -20.55 6.34 -6.96
CA GLY A 75 -20.61 7.47 -6.03
C GLY A 75 -20.00 8.75 -6.61
N GLU A 76 -19.82 9.72 -5.73
CA GLU A 76 -19.38 11.08 -6.06
C GLU A 76 -18.00 11.07 -6.74
N ASN A 77 -17.08 10.23 -6.26
CA ASN A 77 -15.70 10.15 -6.76
C ASN A 77 -15.52 9.09 -7.85
N LYS A 78 -16.58 8.78 -8.62
CA LYS A 78 -16.51 7.77 -9.69
C LYS A 78 -15.36 8.09 -10.66
N SER A 79 -14.56 7.07 -10.95
CA SER A 79 -13.36 7.09 -11.80
C SER A 79 -12.12 7.71 -11.16
N GLU A 80 -12.19 8.20 -9.94
CA GLU A 80 -11.03 8.68 -9.20
C GLU A 80 -10.20 7.52 -8.63
N PHE A 81 -8.95 7.83 -8.34
CA PHE A 81 -8.01 6.94 -7.70
C PHE A 81 -8.14 7.06 -6.18
N GLY A 82 -7.93 5.96 -5.50
CA GLY A 82 -7.83 5.92 -4.06
C GLY A 82 -6.85 4.83 -3.63
N MET A 83 -6.51 4.81 -2.37
CA MET A 83 -5.73 3.71 -1.82
C MET A 83 -6.07 3.46 -0.35
N ILE A 84 -5.95 2.21 0.05
CA ILE A 84 -5.89 1.82 1.45
C ILE A 84 -4.42 1.53 1.78
N VAL A 85 -3.96 2.12 2.88
CA VAL A 85 -2.64 1.87 3.45
C VAL A 85 -2.84 1.16 4.77
N VAL A 86 -2.25 -0.01 4.95
CA VAL A 86 -2.39 -0.80 6.17
C VAL A 86 -1.04 -0.89 6.85
N PHE A 87 -0.98 -0.48 8.11
CA PHE A 87 0.13 -0.76 9.00
C PHE A 87 -0.27 -1.86 9.99
N LYS A 88 0.70 -2.64 10.40
CA LYS A 88 0.50 -3.71 11.40
C LYS A 88 -0.16 -3.17 12.67
N ASP A 89 0.24 -1.99 13.12
CA ASP A 89 -0.26 -1.30 14.28
C ASP A 89 0.11 0.20 14.22
N GLU A 90 -0.39 0.98 15.17
CA GLU A 90 -0.09 2.41 15.31
C GLU A 90 1.41 2.67 15.51
N ALA A 91 2.11 1.82 16.28
CA ALA A 91 3.54 1.96 16.50
C ALA A 91 4.37 1.76 15.22
N ALA A 92 3.92 0.89 14.31
CA ALA A 92 4.55 0.72 12.99
C ALA A 92 4.41 1.98 12.14
N ARG A 93 3.25 2.64 12.16
CA ARG A 93 3.00 3.91 11.48
C ARG A 93 3.83 5.04 12.10
N ASP A 94 3.89 5.15 13.42
CA ASP A 94 4.55 6.22 14.17
C ASP A 94 6.08 6.20 14.04
N LYS A 95 6.66 5.14 13.52
CA LYS A 95 8.08 5.15 13.10
C LYS A 95 8.33 6.11 11.93
N HIS A 96 7.36 6.25 11.05
CA HIS A 96 7.48 7.02 9.80
C HIS A 96 6.91 8.44 9.92
N TYR A 97 5.93 8.63 10.79
CA TYR A 97 5.20 9.89 10.92
C TYR A 97 5.10 10.33 12.37
N ASN A 98 5.29 11.61 12.60
CA ASN A 98 5.02 12.24 13.88
C ASN A 98 3.49 12.31 14.13
N LYS A 99 3.11 12.65 15.37
CA LYS A 99 1.68 12.77 15.74
C LYS A 99 0.92 13.85 14.97
N ASP A 100 1.62 14.87 14.49
CA ASP A 100 1.06 15.95 13.66
C ASP A 100 0.96 15.59 12.17
N GLY A 101 1.33 14.35 11.79
CA GLY A 101 1.33 13.86 10.42
C GLY A 101 2.55 14.22 9.59
N SER A 102 3.49 15.01 10.13
CA SER A 102 4.78 15.26 9.47
C SER A 102 5.66 14.01 9.46
N LEU A 103 6.62 13.96 8.55
CA LEU A 103 7.59 12.85 8.51
C LEU A 103 8.49 12.88 9.76
N SER A 104 8.71 11.69 10.34
CA SER A 104 9.79 11.50 11.30
C SER A 104 11.15 11.55 10.59
N GLU A 105 12.24 11.59 11.34
CA GLU A 105 13.59 11.48 10.78
C GLU A 105 13.76 10.15 9.99
N TYR A 106 13.21 9.07 10.51
CA TYR A 106 13.21 7.77 9.81
C TYR A 106 12.35 7.81 8.55
N GLY A 107 11.16 8.40 8.62
CA GLY A 107 10.27 8.58 7.47
C GLY A 107 10.90 9.41 6.36
N ALA A 108 11.65 10.45 6.70
CA ALA A 108 12.39 11.26 5.73
C ALA A 108 13.44 10.43 4.96
N LYS A 109 14.18 9.56 5.65
CA LYS A 109 15.14 8.64 4.99
C LYS A 109 14.43 7.65 4.06
N VAL A 110 13.27 7.14 4.45
CA VAL A 110 12.45 6.27 3.59
C VAL A 110 11.99 7.02 2.34
N MET A 111 11.57 8.29 2.48
CA MET A 111 11.21 9.12 1.32
C MET A 111 12.37 9.34 0.35
N GLU A 112 13.60 9.49 0.84
CA GLU A 112 14.79 9.55 -0.01
C GLU A 112 15.01 8.23 -0.78
N GLU A 113 14.76 7.08 -0.16
CA GLU A 113 14.89 5.77 -0.80
C GLU A 113 13.90 5.59 -1.96
N ILE A 114 12.67 6.09 -1.82
CA ILE A 114 11.63 5.98 -2.86
C ILE A 114 11.63 7.15 -3.86
N ALA A 115 12.45 8.18 -3.66
CA ALA A 115 12.49 9.36 -4.51
C ALA A 115 12.66 9.03 -6.01
N PRO A 116 13.52 8.07 -6.44
CA PRO A 116 13.67 7.76 -7.85
C PRO A 116 12.35 7.31 -8.51
N VAL A 117 11.59 6.41 -7.86
CA VAL A 117 10.32 5.93 -8.41
C VAL A 117 9.25 7.02 -8.35
N SER A 118 9.27 7.88 -7.33
CA SER A 118 8.36 9.02 -7.22
C SER A 118 8.57 10.00 -8.39
N GLN A 119 9.83 10.31 -8.74
CA GLN A 119 10.17 11.16 -9.89
C GLN A 119 9.74 10.55 -11.23
N GLU A 120 9.78 9.22 -11.39
CA GLU A 120 9.19 8.57 -12.56
C GLU A 120 7.67 8.78 -12.61
N GLY A 121 6.98 8.65 -11.47
CA GLY A 121 5.54 8.88 -11.35
C GLY A 121 5.13 10.32 -11.69
N GLU A 122 5.92 11.31 -11.29
CA GLU A 122 5.68 12.73 -11.58
C GLU A 122 5.68 13.05 -13.08
N LYS A 123 6.33 12.23 -13.90
CA LYS A 123 6.28 12.35 -15.36
C LYS A 123 4.91 11.95 -15.94
N LEU A 124 4.14 11.17 -15.20
CA LEU A 124 2.78 10.75 -15.56
C LEU A 124 1.72 11.68 -14.98
N GLY A 125 1.93 12.20 -13.79
CA GLY A 125 0.99 13.08 -13.11
C GLY A 125 1.47 13.44 -11.72
N THR A 126 0.83 14.43 -11.14
CA THR A 126 0.99 14.80 -9.72
C THR A 126 -0.26 14.43 -8.95
N TRP A 127 -0.14 14.23 -7.66
CA TRP A 127 -1.27 13.84 -6.85
C TRP A 127 -1.31 14.55 -5.50
N THR A 128 -2.51 14.73 -5.00
CA THR A 128 -2.79 15.15 -3.63
C THR A 128 -3.73 14.15 -3.00
N SER A 129 -3.67 13.98 -1.69
CA SER A 129 -4.63 13.11 -1.01
C SER A 129 -5.13 13.73 0.29
N THR A 130 -6.37 13.39 0.60
CA THR A 130 -6.92 13.48 1.94
C THR A 130 -7.04 12.06 2.49
N TYR A 131 -6.82 11.88 3.80
CA TYR A 131 -6.90 10.56 4.40
C TYR A 131 -7.49 10.60 5.79
N THR A 132 -7.97 9.45 6.22
CA THR A 132 -8.39 9.19 7.61
C THR A 132 -7.79 7.86 8.04
N ASP A 133 -7.15 7.87 9.21
CA ASP A 133 -6.63 6.66 9.84
C ASP A 133 -7.72 6.03 10.72
N TRP A 134 -7.90 4.73 10.57
CA TRP A 134 -8.87 3.91 11.29
C TRP A 134 -8.15 2.79 12.03
N LEU A 135 -8.48 2.62 13.31
CA LEU A 135 -8.04 1.45 14.07
C LEU A 135 -9.05 0.32 13.89
N VAL A 136 -8.58 -0.87 13.55
CA VAL A 136 -9.42 -2.07 13.49
C VAL A 136 -9.68 -2.56 14.92
N LEU A 137 -10.98 -2.62 15.30
CA LEU A 137 -11.44 -3.00 16.64
C LEU A 137 -11.79 -4.48 16.73
#